data_4c012ea77ad1105e2120a90ca4cd7cd6
#
_entry.id   4c012ea77ad1105e2120a90ca4cd7cd6
#
_cell.length_a   1.000
_cell.length_b   1.000
_cell.length_c   1.000
_cell.angle_alpha   90.00
_cell.angle_beta   90.00
_cell.angle_gamma   90.00
#
_symmetry.space_group_name_H-M   'P 1'
#
loop_
_entity.id
_entity.type
_entity.pdbx_description
1 polymer ?
#
loop_
_entity_poly.entity_id
_entity_poly.type
_entity_poly.pdbx_seq_one_letter_code
_entity_poly.pdbx_strand_id
1 'polypeptide(L)'
;MMQLEAEKRLEMRGISIEFPGVKALDAVDFSVRRGEIHALVGANGAGKSTLMKVLAGAHAAYDGTILFEGVPLTIDSPRAAKRAGIEIVYQEVDTALISYLTVAENICLDLLTGGQLKGVVRQRRFEQIALEALAKLQSSIDVRQRVSELRLADKQLVLIARALVQDSRFLILDEPTAPLSQRETEHLFRIIKELATREQLGVIFISHRLQELFEICESISVMRDGKLVARQRLAGRTKETIVEQMLGRRLQQTDRQTRTVGQALLELDQVTVPGELDQLSLTVHAGEVIGIAGLVGAGKTELCKTIFGATPAAAGQIRIAGEPATIRSPHEAVRHGIGLVPEERRKEGILVTDPIYQNMTAASLKQFVNRFGWVKTGTERTAANAIIKRLAIKSTDETQRVEGLSGGNQQKVAIGKWLLADAAVLLLDEPTKGVDVGAKREIFDVIDQLAGQQKAILYASSEFDELLAVTDRIYVMYDGKIVFETNTSETTEDQLLLYATGG
;
A
#
# COMPACT_ATOMS: atom_id res chain seq x y z
N MET A 1 9.83 21.87 -35.38
CA MET A 1 9.02 21.01 -34.47
C MET A 1 9.76 20.58 -33.21
N MET A 2 11.05 20.20 -33.24
CA MET A 2 11.82 19.80 -32.01
C MET A 2 12.02 20.91 -30.98
N GLN A 3 12.13 22.18 -31.37
CA GLN A 3 12.30 23.30 -30.42
C GLN A 3 11.01 23.69 -29.68
N LEU A 4 9.82 23.52 -30.29
CA LEU A 4 8.52 23.80 -29.66
C LEU A 4 8.11 22.76 -28.59
N GLU A 5 8.60 21.52 -28.70
CA GLU A 5 8.38 20.48 -27.67
C GLU A 5 9.25 20.67 -26.42
N ALA A 6 10.38 21.36 -26.54
CA ALA A 6 11.27 21.65 -25.42
C ALA A 6 10.69 22.71 -24.46
N GLU A 7 9.82 23.59 -24.96
CA GLU A 7 9.28 24.74 -24.21
C GLU A 7 8.17 24.39 -23.21
N LYS A 8 7.52 23.23 -23.34
CA LYS A 8 6.36 22.85 -22.51
C LYS A 8 6.68 21.77 -21.47
N ARG A 9 7.81 21.88 -20.80
CA ARG A 9 8.23 20.88 -19.81
C ARG A 9 8.69 21.51 -18.49
N LEU A 10 8.53 20.75 -17.43
CA LEU A 10 9.11 20.95 -16.14
C LEU A 10 10.36 20.10 -16.02
N GLU A 11 11.47 20.69 -15.60
CA GLU A 11 12.76 20.00 -15.45
C GLU A 11 13.34 20.27 -14.06
N MET A 12 13.91 19.25 -13.48
CA MET A 12 14.76 19.33 -12.29
C MET A 12 16.15 18.82 -12.70
N ARG A 13 17.20 19.60 -12.48
CA ARG A 13 18.56 19.27 -12.89
C ARG A 13 19.51 19.26 -11.70
N GLY A 14 20.18 18.13 -11.49
CA GLY A 14 21.19 17.95 -10.45
C GLY A 14 20.65 18.11 -9.03
N ILE A 15 19.37 17.79 -8.78
CA ILE A 15 18.75 18.01 -7.47
C ILE A 15 19.39 17.10 -6.43
N SER A 16 19.98 17.75 -5.40
CA SER A 16 20.57 17.06 -4.25
C SER A 16 20.02 17.63 -2.96
N ILE A 17 19.78 16.77 -2.00
CA ILE A 17 19.35 17.14 -0.64
C ILE A 17 19.90 16.13 0.37
N GLU A 18 20.44 16.66 1.46
CA GLU A 18 20.99 15.87 2.55
C GLU A 18 20.27 16.20 3.86
N PHE A 19 19.87 15.16 4.58
CA PHE A 19 19.39 15.25 5.95
C PHE A 19 20.46 14.69 6.90
N PRO A 20 20.40 14.98 8.20
CA PRO A 20 21.40 14.47 9.15
C PRO A 20 21.60 12.94 9.00
N GLY A 21 22.78 12.56 8.47
CA GLY A 21 23.20 11.18 8.28
C GLY A 21 22.66 10.47 7.02
N VAL A 22 21.85 11.13 6.16
CA VAL A 22 21.29 10.51 4.96
C VAL A 22 21.27 11.47 3.77
N LYS A 23 21.95 11.13 2.67
CA LYS A 23 21.79 11.82 1.39
C LYS A 23 20.54 11.29 0.70
N ALA A 24 19.44 12.03 0.82
CA ALA A 24 18.13 11.59 0.33
C ALA A 24 17.96 11.74 -1.19
N LEU A 25 18.66 12.72 -1.81
CA LEU A 25 18.75 12.89 -3.26
C LEU A 25 20.20 13.18 -3.64
N ASP A 26 20.69 12.56 -4.72
CA ASP A 26 22.05 12.69 -5.21
C ASP A 26 22.05 12.97 -6.72
N ALA A 27 22.17 14.25 -7.08
CA ALA A 27 22.23 14.78 -8.45
C ALA A 27 21.12 14.24 -9.36
N VAL A 28 19.86 14.32 -8.91
CA VAL A 28 18.69 13.77 -9.65
C VAL A 28 18.30 14.72 -10.77
N ASP A 29 18.25 14.16 -12.01
CA ASP A 29 17.70 14.81 -13.19
C ASP A 29 16.31 14.22 -13.50
N PHE A 30 15.25 15.01 -13.35
CA PHE A 30 13.88 14.57 -13.59
C PHE A 30 13.17 15.56 -14.53
N SER A 31 12.29 15.06 -15.40
CA SER A 31 11.46 15.98 -16.19
C SER A 31 10.14 15.33 -16.60
N VAL A 32 9.13 16.17 -16.82
CA VAL A 32 7.80 15.80 -17.29
C VAL A 32 7.30 16.86 -18.28
N ARG A 33 6.59 16.45 -19.33
CA ARG A 33 5.98 17.35 -20.31
C ARG A 33 4.55 17.69 -19.95
N ARG A 34 4.07 18.81 -20.43
CA ARG A 34 2.63 19.07 -20.40
C ARG A 34 1.90 18.08 -21.32
N GLY A 35 0.75 17.61 -20.82
CA GLY A 35 -0.04 16.59 -21.53
C GLY A 35 0.49 15.16 -21.39
N GLU A 36 1.61 14.94 -20.71
CA GLU A 36 2.19 13.62 -20.43
C GLU A 36 1.73 13.11 -19.07
N ILE A 37 1.41 11.81 -19.00
CA ILE A 37 1.26 11.11 -17.71
C ILE A 37 2.54 10.30 -17.49
N HIS A 38 3.36 10.77 -16.54
CA HIS A 38 4.69 10.26 -16.25
C HIS A 38 4.71 9.53 -14.92
N ALA A 39 5.09 8.26 -14.92
CA ALA A 39 5.26 7.47 -13.70
C ALA A 39 6.56 7.81 -12.96
N LEU A 40 6.51 7.93 -11.64
CA LEU A 40 7.69 7.97 -10.78
C LEU A 40 7.65 6.80 -9.80
N VAL A 41 8.58 5.86 -9.96
CA VAL A 41 8.63 4.63 -9.17
C VAL A 41 9.97 4.46 -8.44
N GLY A 42 10.00 3.55 -7.49
CA GLY A 42 11.18 3.20 -6.69
C GLY A 42 10.76 2.58 -5.37
N ALA A 43 11.66 1.86 -4.72
CA ALA A 43 11.42 1.30 -3.39
C ALA A 43 11.14 2.40 -2.35
N ASN A 44 10.60 2.03 -1.18
CA ASN A 44 10.48 2.96 -0.07
C ASN A 44 11.87 3.44 0.36
N GLY A 45 11.99 4.75 0.59
CA GLY A 45 13.29 5.37 0.84
C GLY A 45 14.12 5.71 -0.40
N ALA A 46 13.65 5.38 -1.62
CA ALA A 46 14.37 5.72 -2.87
C ALA A 46 14.46 7.23 -3.18
N GLY A 47 13.78 8.10 -2.40
CA GLY A 47 13.82 9.55 -2.58
C GLY A 47 12.63 10.15 -3.32
N LYS A 48 11.64 9.35 -3.77
CA LYS A 48 10.46 9.84 -4.53
C LYS A 48 9.73 10.99 -3.85
N SER A 49 9.28 10.77 -2.62
CA SER A 49 8.53 11.77 -1.84
C SER A 49 9.40 12.99 -1.52
N THR A 50 10.72 12.82 -1.34
CA THR A 50 11.65 13.94 -1.14
C THR A 50 11.77 14.78 -2.41
N LEU A 51 11.90 14.14 -3.59
CA LEU A 51 11.95 14.83 -4.88
C LEU A 51 10.65 15.62 -5.13
N MET A 52 9.50 15.03 -4.84
CA MET A 52 8.20 15.70 -4.99
C MET A 52 8.00 16.81 -3.96
N LYS A 53 8.50 16.67 -2.74
CA LYS A 53 8.47 17.72 -1.72
C LYS A 53 9.37 18.92 -2.10
N VAL A 54 10.51 18.69 -2.77
CA VAL A 54 11.30 19.78 -3.36
C VAL A 54 10.48 20.51 -4.42
N LEU A 55 9.85 19.76 -5.33
CA LEU A 55 9.03 20.33 -6.40
C LEU A 55 7.78 21.05 -5.88
N ALA A 56 7.18 20.55 -4.80
CA ALA A 56 6.05 21.18 -4.12
C ALA A 56 6.44 22.33 -3.18
N GLY A 57 7.75 22.66 -3.06
CA GLY A 57 8.24 23.75 -2.22
C GLY A 57 8.20 23.48 -0.71
N ALA A 58 8.02 22.21 -0.30
CA ALA A 58 8.07 21.82 1.10
C ALA A 58 9.52 21.68 1.62
N HIS A 59 10.50 21.50 0.72
CA HIS A 59 11.93 21.55 1.01
C HIS A 59 12.57 22.65 0.17
N ALA A 60 12.95 23.74 0.81
CA ALA A 60 13.56 24.90 0.15
C ALA A 60 15.10 24.82 0.07
N ALA A 61 15.73 24.02 0.95
CA ALA A 61 17.19 23.86 0.98
C ALA A 61 17.58 22.62 0.16
N TYR A 62 17.94 22.83 -1.11
CA TYR A 62 18.44 21.80 -2.02
C TYR A 62 19.47 22.42 -2.98
N ASP A 63 20.39 21.62 -3.50
CA ASP A 63 21.26 21.97 -4.60
C ASP A 63 20.61 21.59 -5.93
N GLY A 64 20.98 22.29 -7.01
CA GLY A 64 20.47 22.04 -8.35
C GLY A 64 19.56 23.17 -8.86
N THR A 65 18.88 22.92 -9.98
CA THR A 65 18.05 23.93 -10.65
C THR A 65 16.73 23.34 -11.11
N ILE A 66 15.63 24.06 -10.88
CA ILE A 66 14.33 23.75 -11.45
C ILE A 66 14.06 24.70 -12.62
N LEU A 67 13.66 24.16 -13.76
CA LEU A 67 13.30 24.92 -14.94
C LEU A 67 11.82 24.64 -15.26
N PHE A 68 11.09 25.72 -15.51
CA PHE A 68 9.70 25.64 -15.94
C PHE A 68 9.59 26.28 -17.32
N GLU A 69 9.22 25.49 -18.32
CA GLU A 69 9.17 25.92 -19.74
C GLU A 69 10.50 26.57 -20.19
N GLY A 70 11.64 26.03 -19.76
CA GLY A 70 12.99 26.51 -20.08
C GLY A 70 13.49 27.70 -19.25
N VAL A 71 12.66 28.28 -18.37
CA VAL A 71 13.01 29.41 -17.51
C VAL A 71 13.36 28.92 -16.09
N PRO A 72 14.48 29.34 -15.50
CA PRO A 72 14.81 29.01 -14.12
C PRO A 72 13.71 29.46 -13.16
N LEU A 73 13.27 28.53 -12.30
CA LEU A 73 12.23 28.73 -11.30
C LEU A 73 12.77 28.46 -9.91
N THR A 74 12.62 29.44 -9.02
CA THR A 74 12.92 29.26 -7.59
C THR A 74 11.66 28.84 -6.86
N ILE A 75 11.67 27.65 -6.27
CA ILE A 75 10.59 27.11 -5.44
C ILE A 75 11.10 27.07 -4.00
N ASP A 76 10.78 28.11 -3.24
CA ASP A 76 11.18 28.29 -1.83
C ASP A 76 10.03 28.02 -0.84
N SER A 77 8.83 27.80 -1.36
CA SER A 77 7.64 27.58 -0.55
C SER A 77 6.52 26.87 -1.34
N PRO A 78 5.58 26.20 -0.67
CA PRO A 78 4.39 25.62 -1.34
C PRO A 78 3.59 26.68 -2.12
N ARG A 79 3.57 27.91 -1.63
CA ARG A 79 2.91 29.01 -2.32
C ARG A 79 3.62 29.38 -3.65
N ALA A 80 4.95 29.27 -3.70
CA ALA A 80 5.71 29.51 -4.94
C ALA A 80 5.44 28.39 -5.96
N ALA A 81 5.41 27.13 -5.54
CA ALA A 81 5.03 25.99 -6.39
C ALA A 81 3.62 26.17 -6.99
N LYS A 82 2.62 26.47 -6.16
CA LYS A 82 1.24 26.74 -6.61
C LYS A 82 1.15 27.89 -7.61
N ARG A 83 1.87 29.01 -7.38
CA ARG A 83 1.90 30.14 -8.33
C ARG A 83 2.53 29.75 -9.67
N ALA A 84 3.43 28.80 -9.70
CA ALA A 84 4.01 28.25 -10.91
C ALA A 84 3.08 27.24 -11.62
N GLY A 85 1.92 26.92 -11.03
CA GLY A 85 0.97 25.93 -11.54
C GLY A 85 1.37 24.48 -11.23
N ILE A 86 2.12 24.26 -10.16
CA ILE A 86 2.50 22.92 -9.67
C ILE A 86 1.69 22.61 -8.42
N GLU A 87 0.85 21.60 -8.51
CA GLU A 87 -0.01 21.14 -7.41
C GLU A 87 0.30 19.68 -7.04
N ILE A 88 0.12 19.35 -5.77
CA ILE A 88 0.30 18.00 -5.26
C ILE A 88 -0.93 17.53 -4.50
N VAL A 89 -1.37 16.32 -4.82
CA VAL A 89 -2.39 15.58 -4.09
C VAL A 89 -1.68 14.45 -3.34
N TYR A 90 -1.64 14.59 -2.01
CA TYR A 90 -0.98 13.63 -1.12
C TYR A 90 -1.85 12.39 -0.90
N GLN A 91 -1.22 11.30 -0.49
CA GLN A 91 -1.84 10.01 -0.20
C GLN A 91 -2.94 10.09 0.87
N GLU A 92 -2.74 10.91 1.93
CA GLU A 92 -3.70 11.07 3.02
C GLU A 92 -4.76 12.13 2.70
N VAL A 93 -5.87 11.68 2.12
CA VAL A 93 -6.98 12.55 1.67
C VAL A 93 -7.62 13.30 2.83
N ASP A 94 -7.84 12.64 3.97
CA ASP A 94 -8.53 13.20 5.13
C ASP A 94 -7.74 14.33 5.83
N THR A 95 -6.41 14.32 5.74
CA THR A 95 -5.56 15.36 6.31
C THR A 95 -5.49 16.61 5.43
N ALA A 96 -5.75 16.44 4.12
CA ALA A 96 -5.71 17.53 3.15
C ALA A 96 -7.04 18.29 3.01
N LEU A 97 -8.15 17.74 3.51
CA LEU A 97 -9.47 18.33 3.45
C LEU A 97 -9.96 18.78 4.83
N ILE A 98 -10.70 19.87 4.87
CA ILE A 98 -11.33 20.35 6.10
C ILE A 98 -12.73 19.72 6.18
N SER A 99 -12.88 18.71 7.03
CA SER A 99 -14.05 17.82 7.08
C SER A 99 -15.38 18.51 7.39
N TYR A 100 -15.37 19.58 8.19
CA TYR A 100 -16.57 20.34 8.57
C TYR A 100 -16.99 21.42 7.54
N LEU A 101 -16.14 21.74 6.56
CA LEU A 101 -16.47 22.63 5.46
C LEU A 101 -17.20 21.88 4.34
N THR A 102 -17.94 22.64 3.52
CA THR A 102 -18.59 22.12 2.32
C THR A 102 -17.57 21.77 1.23
N VAL A 103 -18.01 21.01 0.23
CA VAL A 103 -17.24 20.70 -0.97
C VAL A 103 -16.80 21.98 -1.68
N ALA A 104 -17.72 22.95 -1.86
CA ALA A 104 -17.41 24.22 -2.50
C ALA A 104 -16.35 25.02 -1.74
N GLU A 105 -16.45 25.10 -0.42
CA GLU A 105 -15.46 25.78 0.42
C GLU A 105 -14.09 25.10 0.36
N ASN A 106 -14.05 23.78 0.38
CA ASN A 106 -12.81 23.03 0.24
C ASN A 106 -12.14 23.22 -1.12
N ILE A 107 -12.90 23.20 -2.22
CA ILE A 107 -12.38 23.41 -3.57
C ILE A 107 -11.81 24.83 -3.72
N CYS A 108 -12.48 25.83 -3.16
CA CYS A 108 -12.10 27.24 -3.28
C CYS A 108 -11.10 27.72 -2.21
N LEU A 109 -10.68 26.86 -1.27
CA LEU A 109 -9.86 27.23 -0.11
C LEU A 109 -8.57 27.97 -0.51
N ASP A 110 -7.87 27.43 -1.50
CA ASP A 110 -6.59 28.01 -1.96
C ASP A 110 -6.77 29.34 -2.72
N LEU A 111 -7.92 29.57 -3.37
CA LEU A 111 -8.26 30.85 -4.00
C LEU A 111 -8.44 31.96 -2.96
N LEU A 112 -8.98 31.62 -1.78
CA LEU A 112 -9.16 32.54 -0.67
C LEU A 112 -7.80 32.89 -0.05
N THR A 113 -7.00 31.89 0.27
CA THR A 113 -5.69 32.09 0.92
C THR A 113 -4.65 32.70 -0.04
N GLY A 114 -4.78 32.44 -1.35
CA GLY A 114 -3.94 32.99 -2.42
C GLY A 114 -4.23 34.45 -2.78
N GLY A 115 -5.34 35.01 -2.28
CA GLY A 115 -5.74 36.40 -2.55
C GLY A 115 -6.28 36.62 -3.97
N GLN A 116 -6.62 35.56 -4.69
CA GLN A 116 -7.25 35.63 -6.03
C GLN A 116 -8.73 36.05 -5.94
N LEU A 117 -9.39 35.68 -4.85
CA LEU A 117 -10.72 36.18 -4.50
C LEU A 117 -10.59 37.30 -3.47
N LYS A 118 -10.84 38.56 -3.89
CA LYS A 118 -10.76 39.73 -3.02
C LYS A 118 -12.15 40.18 -2.58
N GLY A 119 -12.26 40.66 -1.34
CA GLY A 119 -13.50 41.20 -0.77
C GLY A 119 -14.46 40.17 -0.23
N VAL A 120 -15.72 40.55 -0.02
CA VAL A 120 -16.77 39.62 0.46
C VAL A 120 -17.19 38.72 -0.69
N VAL A 121 -16.76 37.45 -0.63
CA VAL A 121 -17.14 36.44 -1.63
C VAL A 121 -18.47 35.83 -1.24
N ARG A 122 -19.47 35.94 -2.14
CA ARG A 122 -20.77 35.34 -1.93
C ARG A 122 -20.70 33.83 -2.11
N GLN A 123 -21.36 33.05 -1.25
CA GLN A 123 -21.40 31.59 -1.30
C GLN A 123 -21.76 31.04 -2.68
N ARG A 124 -22.68 31.67 -3.40
CA ARG A 124 -23.04 31.29 -4.79
C ARG A 124 -21.85 31.27 -5.75
N ARG A 125 -20.84 32.11 -5.53
CA ARG A 125 -19.64 32.13 -6.37
C ARG A 125 -18.74 30.93 -6.10
N PHE A 126 -18.61 30.49 -4.85
CA PHE A 126 -17.91 29.24 -4.50
C PHE A 126 -18.60 28.04 -5.13
N GLU A 127 -19.94 27.97 -4.99
CA GLU A 127 -20.74 26.90 -5.56
C GLU A 127 -20.55 26.82 -7.07
N GLN A 128 -20.56 27.96 -7.77
CA GLN A 128 -20.36 28.00 -9.22
C GLN A 128 -18.96 27.52 -9.63
N ILE A 129 -17.88 28.02 -8.99
CA ILE A 129 -16.50 27.60 -9.25
C ILE A 129 -16.33 26.09 -9.01
N ALA A 130 -16.89 25.61 -7.92
CA ALA A 130 -16.83 24.19 -7.58
C ALA A 130 -17.60 23.31 -8.58
N LEU A 131 -18.78 23.73 -9.02
CA LEU A 131 -19.55 23.04 -10.05
C LEU A 131 -18.79 22.96 -11.38
N GLU A 132 -18.16 24.05 -11.81
CA GLU A 132 -17.34 24.06 -13.03
C GLU A 132 -16.14 23.11 -12.92
N ALA A 133 -15.47 23.08 -11.76
CA ALA A 133 -14.36 22.17 -11.52
C ALA A 133 -14.81 20.69 -11.48
N LEU A 134 -15.88 20.38 -10.78
CA LEU A 134 -16.46 19.03 -10.71
C LEU A 134 -17.01 18.56 -12.06
N ALA A 135 -17.55 19.47 -12.87
CA ALA A 135 -17.99 19.14 -14.22
C ALA A 135 -16.84 18.67 -15.12
N LYS A 136 -15.63 19.27 -14.99
CA LYS A 136 -14.41 18.78 -15.68
C LYS A 136 -14.04 17.36 -15.26
N LEU A 137 -14.38 16.97 -14.03
CA LEU A 137 -14.15 15.62 -13.48
C LEU A 137 -15.34 14.68 -13.71
N GLN A 138 -16.36 15.09 -14.46
CA GLN A 138 -17.58 14.31 -14.71
C GLN A 138 -18.24 13.82 -13.41
N SER A 139 -18.16 14.62 -12.35
CA SER A 139 -18.65 14.28 -11.02
C SER A 139 -19.95 15.02 -10.69
N SER A 140 -20.88 14.29 -10.07
CA SER A 140 -22.18 14.80 -9.61
C SER A 140 -22.23 15.07 -8.11
N ILE A 141 -21.08 15.25 -7.45
CA ILE A 141 -21.00 15.55 -6.02
C ILE A 141 -21.73 16.86 -5.72
N ASP A 142 -22.60 16.86 -4.70
CA ASP A 142 -23.27 18.09 -4.25
C ASP A 142 -22.27 19.03 -3.59
N VAL A 143 -22.06 20.19 -4.19
CA VAL A 143 -21.10 21.21 -3.73
C VAL A 143 -21.43 21.78 -2.35
N ARG A 144 -22.67 21.61 -1.87
CA ARG A 144 -23.13 22.05 -0.55
C ARG A 144 -22.96 21.01 0.55
N GLN A 145 -22.73 19.76 0.18
CA GLN A 145 -22.51 18.68 1.13
C GLN A 145 -21.21 18.90 1.90
N ARG A 146 -21.17 18.49 3.17
CA ARG A 146 -19.95 18.54 3.98
C ARG A 146 -19.00 17.41 3.57
N VAL A 147 -17.70 17.71 3.57
CA VAL A 147 -16.66 16.73 3.21
C VAL A 147 -16.67 15.53 4.15
N SER A 148 -17.05 15.70 5.43
CA SER A 148 -17.20 14.58 6.38
C SER A 148 -18.22 13.51 5.95
N GLU A 149 -19.17 13.86 5.09
CA GLU A 149 -20.25 12.97 4.62
C GLU A 149 -19.91 12.26 3.32
N LEU A 150 -18.78 12.62 2.70
CA LEU A 150 -18.34 12.06 1.42
C LEU A 150 -17.66 10.71 1.61
N ARG A 151 -17.80 9.85 0.59
CA ARG A 151 -16.99 8.66 0.44
C ARG A 151 -15.54 9.05 0.11
N LEU A 152 -14.61 8.16 0.38
CA LEU A 152 -13.18 8.43 0.18
C LEU A 152 -12.83 8.74 -1.30
N ALA A 153 -13.48 8.03 -2.23
CA ALA A 153 -13.37 8.31 -3.68
C ALA A 153 -13.83 9.73 -4.05
N ASP A 154 -14.95 10.18 -3.48
CA ASP A 154 -15.48 11.53 -3.72
C ASP A 154 -14.55 12.60 -3.14
N LYS A 155 -13.98 12.36 -1.96
CA LYS A 155 -12.96 13.23 -1.35
C LYS A 155 -11.73 13.38 -2.23
N GLN A 156 -11.28 12.28 -2.89
CA GLN A 156 -10.18 12.31 -3.85
C GLN A 156 -10.50 13.23 -5.04
N LEU A 157 -11.71 13.16 -5.59
CA LEU A 157 -12.15 14.04 -6.67
C LEU A 157 -12.21 15.51 -6.21
N VAL A 158 -12.62 15.79 -4.98
CA VAL A 158 -12.60 17.14 -4.40
C VAL A 158 -11.20 17.72 -4.33
N LEU A 159 -10.17 16.91 -3.97
CA LEU A 159 -8.76 17.35 -3.97
C LEU A 159 -8.27 17.66 -5.38
N ILE A 160 -8.60 16.81 -6.35
CA ILE A 160 -8.25 17.06 -7.76
C ILE A 160 -8.97 18.31 -8.28
N ALA A 161 -10.26 18.49 -7.95
CA ALA A 161 -11.01 19.69 -8.30
C ALA A 161 -10.37 20.96 -7.73
N ARG A 162 -9.91 20.92 -6.46
CA ARG A 162 -9.17 22.02 -5.82
C ARG A 162 -7.89 22.37 -6.61
N ALA A 163 -7.14 21.37 -7.05
CA ALA A 163 -5.96 21.58 -7.87
C ALA A 163 -6.32 22.26 -9.21
N LEU A 164 -7.37 21.80 -9.90
CA LEU A 164 -7.77 22.34 -11.20
C LEU A 164 -8.24 23.80 -11.18
N VAL A 165 -8.81 24.25 -10.06
CA VAL A 165 -9.26 25.64 -9.90
C VAL A 165 -8.09 26.62 -9.83
N GLN A 166 -6.86 26.13 -9.57
CA GLN A 166 -5.64 26.94 -9.46
C GLN A 166 -4.89 27.15 -10.79
N ASP A 167 -5.50 26.84 -11.94
CA ASP A 167 -4.81 26.90 -13.25
C ASP A 167 -3.56 25.99 -13.27
N SER A 168 -3.66 24.81 -12.67
CA SER A 168 -2.55 23.88 -12.56
C SER A 168 -2.06 23.44 -13.95
N ARG A 169 -0.74 23.45 -14.13
CA ARG A 169 -0.06 22.98 -15.34
C ARG A 169 0.58 21.62 -15.13
N PHE A 170 0.94 21.33 -13.88
CA PHE A 170 1.48 20.05 -13.43
C PHE A 170 0.77 19.60 -12.15
N LEU A 171 0.36 18.34 -12.15
CA LEU A 171 -0.33 17.70 -11.04
C LEU A 171 0.47 16.48 -10.58
N ILE A 172 0.87 16.46 -9.32
CA ILE A 172 1.51 15.33 -8.68
C ILE A 172 0.43 14.55 -7.95
N LEU A 173 0.29 13.28 -8.27
CA LEU A 173 -0.63 12.34 -7.63
C LEU A 173 0.18 11.28 -6.89
N ASP A 174 0.19 11.35 -5.56
CA ASP A 174 0.94 10.43 -4.70
C ASP A 174 -0.02 9.33 -4.18
N GLU A 175 0.08 8.13 -4.77
CA GLU A 175 -0.75 6.96 -4.50
C GLU A 175 -2.28 7.22 -4.53
N PRO A 176 -2.82 7.85 -5.59
CA PRO A 176 -4.19 8.33 -5.59
C PRO A 176 -5.25 7.22 -5.61
N THR A 177 -4.86 5.99 -5.90
CA THR A 177 -5.74 4.83 -6.05
C THR A 177 -5.75 3.91 -4.83
N ALA A 178 -4.84 4.13 -3.87
CA ALA A 178 -4.71 3.26 -2.70
C ALA A 178 -6.03 3.00 -1.93
N PRO A 179 -6.92 4.00 -1.76
CA PRO A 179 -8.19 3.83 -1.05
C PRO A 179 -9.37 3.49 -1.96
N LEU A 180 -9.16 3.27 -3.26
CA LEU A 180 -10.23 3.15 -4.26
C LEU A 180 -10.50 1.70 -4.64
N SER A 181 -11.77 1.38 -4.91
CA SER A 181 -12.16 0.14 -5.59
C SER A 181 -11.70 0.17 -7.06
N GLN A 182 -11.68 -0.98 -7.71
CA GLN A 182 -11.27 -1.10 -9.10
C GLN A 182 -12.09 -0.19 -10.04
N ARG A 183 -13.42 -0.16 -9.88
CA ARG A 183 -14.31 0.71 -10.68
C ARG A 183 -14.02 2.20 -10.48
N GLU A 184 -13.73 2.60 -9.25
CA GLU A 184 -13.37 3.98 -8.93
C GLU A 184 -11.99 4.34 -9.49
N THR A 185 -11.03 3.40 -9.48
CA THR A 185 -9.71 3.54 -10.08
C THR A 185 -9.82 3.74 -11.61
N GLU A 186 -10.58 2.90 -12.31
CA GLU A 186 -10.85 3.03 -13.75
C GLU A 186 -11.51 4.37 -14.09
N HIS A 187 -12.44 4.83 -13.24
CA HIS A 187 -13.06 6.14 -13.40
C HIS A 187 -12.03 7.27 -13.24
N LEU A 188 -11.20 7.22 -12.20
CA LEU A 188 -10.12 8.18 -11.97
C LEU A 188 -9.13 8.21 -13.14
N PHE A 189 -8.73 7.06 -13.69
CA PHE A 189 -7.81 6.98 -14.83
C PHE A 189 -8.38 7.64 -16.08
N ARG A 190 -9.66 7.46 -16.34
CA ARG A 190 -10.36 8.12 -17.45
C ARG A 190 -10.31 9.64 -17.29
N ILE A 191 -10.59 10.15 -16.11
CA ILE A 191 -10.52 11.58 -15.79
C ILE A 191 -9.09 12.11 -16.01
N ILE A 192 -8.06 11.42 -15.46
CA ILE A 192 -6.67 11.86 -15.57
C ILE A 192 -6.23 11.89 -17.05
N LYS A 193 -6.59 10.87 -17.85
CA LYS A 193 -6.31 10.83 -19.30
C LYS A 193 -6.97 12.01 -20.05
N GLU A 194 -8.22 12.34 -19.70
CA GLU A 194 -8.90 13.49 -20.29
C GLU A 194 -8.25 14.82 -19.91
N LEU A 195 -7.87 15.01 -18.65
CA LEU A 195 -7.16 16.21 -18.19
C LEU A 195 -5.80 16.36 -18.87
N ALA A 196 -5.03 15.29 -18.97
CA ALA A 196 -3.76 15.32 -19.66
C ALA A 196 -3.93 15.70 -21.15
N THR A 197 -4.90 15.10 -21.84
CA THR A 197 -5.09 15.27 -23.27
C THR A 197 -5.74 16.62 -23.61
N ARG A 198 -6.86 16.99 -22.94
CA ARG A 198 -7.66 18.16 -23.28
C ARG A 198 -7.14 19.45 -22.64
N GLU A 199 -6.77 19.39 -21.35
CA GLU A 199 -6.28 20.56 -20.60
C GLU A 199 -4.76 20.70 -20.69
N GLN A 200 -4.08 19.77 -21.39
CA GLN A 200 -2.61 19.73 -21.49
C GLN A 200 -1.93 19.73 -20.12
N LEU A 201 -2.54 19.06 -19.14
CA LEU A 201 -2.03 18.92 -17.78
C LEU A 201 -0.90 17.88 -17.77
N GLY A 202 0.30 18.25 -17.33
CA GLY A 202 1.37 17.29 -17.06
C GLY A 202 1.09 16.57 -15.74
N VAL A 203 1.09 15.25 -15.74
CA VAL A 203 0.77 14.46 -14.54
C VAL A 203 1.98 13.64 -14.12
N ILE A 204 2.38 13.77 -12.86
CA ILE A 204 3.36 12.89 -12.22
C ILE A 204 2.58 11.91 -11.35
N PHE A 205 2.57 10.64 -11.77
CA PHE A 205 1.80 9.59 -11.12
C PHE A 205 2.72 8.68 -10.31
N ILE A 206 2.53 8.63 -9.00
CA ILE A 206 3.29 7.79 -8.10
C ILE A 206 2.38 6.68 -7.61
N SER A 207 2.75 5.44 -7.88
CA SER A 207 2.07 4.25 -7.38
C SER A 207 3.09 3.12 -7.17
N HIS A 208 2.81 2.27 -6.21
CA HIS A 208 3.55 1.01 -6.04
C HIS A 208 2.92 -0.15 -6.83
N ARG A 209 1.73 0.05 -7.43
CA ARG A 209 1.03 -0.92 -8.26
C ARG A 209 1.45 -0.76 -9.72
N LEU A 210 2.36 -1.61 -10.18
CA LEU A 210 2.89 -1.51 -11.54
C LEU A 210 1.81 -1.65 -12.62
N GLN A 211 0.76 -2.46 -12.38
CA GLN A 211 -0.37 -2.60 -13.32
C GLN A 211 -0.98 -1.26 -13.66
N GLU A 212 -1.26 -0.44 -12.63
CA GLU A 212 -1.81 0.90 -12.80
C GLU A 212 -0.92 1.78 -13.69
N LEU A 213 0.41 1.71 -13.48
CA LEU A 213 1.36 2.52 -14.24
C LEU A 213 1.40 2.13 -15.72
N PHE A 214 1.34 0.82 -16.01
CA PHE A 214 1.29 0.34 -17.40
C PHE A 214 -0.03 0.67 -18.08
N GLU A 215 -1.11 0.84 -17.33
CA GLU A 215 -2.43 1.20 -17.87
C GLU A 215 -2.55 2.70 -18.20
N ILE A 216 -2.01 3.58 -17.32
CA ILE A 216 -2.27 5.01 -17.43
C ILE A 216 -1.08 5.82 -17.95
N CYS A 217 0.18 5.41 -17.69
CA CYS A 217 1.37 6.21 -17.96
C CYS A 217 2.00 5.90 -19.32
N GLU A 218 2.59 6.91 -19.96
CA GLU A 218 3.32 6.77 -21.22
C GLU A 218 4.81 6.52 -20.99
N SER A 219 5.35 7.08 -19.93
CA SER A 219 6.77 7.03 -19.59
C SER A 219 6.97 6.85 -18.09
N ILE A 220 8.15 6.40 -17.72
CA ILE A 220 8.50 6.06 -16.36
C ILE A 220 9.91 6.53 -16.01
N SER A 221 10.05 7.04 -14.79
CA SER A 221 11.32 7.30 -14.13
C SER A 221 11.47 6.39 -12.92
N VAL A 222 12.58 5.68 -12.82
CA VAL A 222 12.88 4.76 -11.74
C VAL A 222 13.92 5.37 -10.82
N MET A 223 13.59 5.50 -9.55
CA MET A 223 14.49 5.97 -8.50
C MET A 223 14.98 4.81 -7.63
N ARG A 224 16.26 4.87 -7.25
CA ARG A 224 16.88 3.96 -6.30
C ARG A 224 18.01 4.66 -5.55
N ASP A 225 18.03 4.51 -4.21
CA ASP A 225 19.07 5.05 -3.33
C ASP A 225 19.37 6.55 -3.56
N GLY A 226 18.30 7.35 -3.71
CA GLY A 226 18.39 8.80 -3.94
C GLY A 226 18.79 9.21 -5.35
N LYS A 227 18.89 8.29 -6.31
CA LYS A 227 19.28 8.55 -7.71
C LYS A 227 18.21 8.14 -8.70
N LEU A 228 18.17 8.81 -9.85
CA LEU A 228 17.40 8.35 -10.99
C LEU A 228 18.24 7.32 -11.76
N VAL A 229 17.80 6.04 -11.75
CA VAL A 229 18.54 4.92 -12.38
C VAL A 229 18.06 4.61 -13.79
N ALA A 230 16.83 4.96 -14.14
CA ALA A 230 16.29 4.80 -15.49
C ALA A 230 15.21 5.83 -15.78
N ARG A 231 15.12 6.24 -17.05
CA ARG A 231 14.02 7.00 -17.61
C ARG A 231 13.72 6.46 -19.01
N GLN A 232 12.49 6.02 -19.23
CA GLN A 232 12.13 5.35 -20.47
C GLN A 232 10.64 5.44 -20.78
N ARG A 233 10.24 5.14 -22.03
CA ARG A 233 8.83 4.91 -22.38
C ARG A 233 8.41 3.53 -21.88
N LEU A 234 7.16 3.39 -21.43
CA LEU A 234 6.60 2.11 -20.97
C LEU A 234 6.26 1.18 -22.14
N ALA A 235 5.94 1.72 -23.32
CA ALA A 235 5.62 0.92 -24.49
C ALA A 235 6.74 -0.09 -24.82
N GLY A 236 6.39 -1.38 -24.87
CA GLY A 236 7.32 -2.47 -25.14
C GLY A 236 8.21 -2.89 -23.97
N ARG A 237 7.94 -2.38 -22.76
CA ARG A 237 8.61 -2.82 -21.53
C ARG A 237 7.75 -3.81 -20.77
N THR A 238 8.39 -4.63 -19.93
CA THR A 238 7.71 -5.58 -19.04
C THR A 238 7.80 -5.11 -17.60
N LYS A 239 6.88 -5.56 -16.75
CA LYS A 239 6.86 -5.27 -15.31
C LYS A 239 8.16 -5.73 -14.64
N GLU A 240 8.66 -6.90 -15.01
CA GLU A 240 9.89 -7.50 -14.49
C GLU A 240 11.10 -6.60 -14.73
N THR A 241 11.22 -6.02 -15.93
CA THR A 241 12.31 -5.08 -16.26
C THR A 241 12.30 -3.86 -15.32
N ILE A 242 11.12 -3.31 -15.03
CA ILE A 242 10.99 -2.16 -14.13
C ILE A 242 11.35 -2.57 -12.69
N VAL A 243 10.88 -3.72 -12.22
CA VAL A 243 11.21 -4.26 -10.89
C VAL A 243 12.72 -4.50 -10.75
N GLU A 244 13.38 -5.08 -11.76
CA GLU A 244 14.84 -5.27 -11.74
C GLU A 244 15.59 -3.94 -11.60
N GLN A 245 15.14 -2.90 -12.31
CA GLN A 245 15.71 -1.56 -12.19
C GLN A 245 15.49 -0.95 -10.79
N MET A 246 14.29 -1.13 -10.21
CA MET A 246 13.99 -0.68 -8.84
C MET A 246 14.86 -1.39 -7.80
N LEU A 247 15.07 -2.70 -7.94
CA LEU A 247 15.83 -3.52 -7.01
C LEU A 247 17.33 -3.48 -7.24
N GLY A 248 17.79 -3.16 -8.46
CA GLY A 248 19.20 -3.18 -8.85
C GLY A 248 19.80 -4.56 -9.01
N ARG A 249 18.97 -5.60 -9.05
CA ARG A 249 19.34 -6.99 -9.27
C ARG A 249 18.30 -7.67 -10.15
N ARG A 250 18.70 -8.65 -10.93
CA ARG A 250 17.77 -9.48 -11.69
C ARG A 250 16.82 -10.21 -10.75
N LEU A 251 15.56 -10.25 -11.13
CA LEU A 251 14.60 -11.15 -10.52
C LEU A 251 15.08 -12.58 -10.83
N GLN A 252 15.69 -13.26 -9.87
CA GLN A 252 15.82 -14.69 -9.97
C GLN A 252 14.38 -15.24 -9.87
N GLN A 253 13.89 -15.87 -10.93
CA GLN A 253 12.78 -16.80 -10.78
C GLN A 253 13.24 -17.81 -9.74
N THR A 254 12.67 -17.75 -8.56
CA THR A 254 12.87 -18.81 -7.58
C THR A 254 12.18 -20.02 -8.19
N ASP A 255 12.98 -20.98 -8.71
CA ASP A 255 12.43 -22.31 -8.97
C ASP A 255 11.76 -22.71 -7.67
N ARG A 256 10.43 -22.80 -7.70
CA ARG A 256 9.66 -23.27 -6.56
C ARG A 256 10.19 -24.66 -6.24
N GLN A 257 10.92 -24.77 -5.14
CA GLN A 257 11.22 -26.08 -4.60
C GLN A 257 9.87 -26.75 -4.31
N THR A 258 9.65 -27.91 -4.89
CA THR A 258 8.51 -28.75 -4.57
C THR A 258 8.51 -29.00 -3.06
N ARG A 259 7.62 -28.31 -2.36
CA ARG A 259 7.51 -28.43 -0.90
C ARG A 259 6.94 -29.81 -0.57
N THR A 260 7.49 -30.44 0.46
CA THR A 260 6.91 -31.69 0.98
C THR A 260 5.70 -31.33 1.84
N VAL A 261 4.52 -31.59 1.33
CA VAL A 261 3.26 -31.40 2.05
C VAL A 261 3.12 -32.48 3.10
N GLY A 262 2.96 -32.08 4.36
CA GLY A 262 2.82 -32.97 5.52
C GLY A 262 1.35 -33.25 5.87
N GLN A 263 1.10 -33.54 7.15
CA GLN A 263 -0.26 -33.77 7.66
C GLN A 263 -1.10 -32.48 7.68
N ALA A 264 -2.43 -32.60 7.69
CA ALA A 264 -3.30 -31.48 7.88
C ALA A 264 -3.11 -30.85 9.27
N LEU A 265 -2.83 -29.55 9.33
CA LEU A 265 -2.67 -28.79 10.58
C LEU A 265 -3.89 -27.93 10.89
N LEU A 266 -4.61 -27.45 9.89
CA LEU A 266 -5.87 -26.70 10.06
C LEU A 266 -6.91 -27.27 9.11
N GLU A 267 -8.07 -27.60 9.63
CA GLU A 267 -9.24 -28.02 8.85
C GLU A 267 -10.47 -27.26 9.31
N LEU A 268 -11.21 -26.70 8.36
CA LEU A 268 -12.51 -26.08 8.55
C LEU A 268 -13.55 -26.98 7.88
N ASP A 269 -14.62 -27.29 8.60
CA ASP A 269 -15.75 -28.07 8.09
C ASP A 269 -17.05 -27.29 8.31
N GLN A 270 -17.61 -26.77 7.21
CA GLN A 270 -18.87 -26.01 7.15
C GLN A 270 -18.96 -24.85 8.16
N VAL A 271 -17.84 -24.13 8.35
CA VAL A 271 -17.77 -23.00 9.28
C VAL A 271 -18.65 -21.86 8.78
N THR A 272 -19.53 -21.38 9.66
CA THR A 272 -20.52 -20.34 9.32
C THR A 272 -20.48 -19.21 10.37
N VAL A 273 -20.48 -17.96 9.88
CA VAL A 273 -20.69 -16.74 10.66
C VAL A 273 -21.85 -15.98 10.00
N PRO A 274 -22.99 -15.77 10.69
CA PRO A 274 -24.17 -15.16 10.10
C PRO A 274 -23.89 -13.80 9.45
N GLY A 275 -24.19 -13.67 8.16
CA GLY A 275 -24.00 -12.45 7.40
C GLY A 275 -22.56 -12.18 6.92
N GLU A 276 -21.59 -13.01 7.29
CA GLU A 276 -20.17 -12.84 6.93
C GLU A 276 -19.61 -14.06 6.20
N LEU A 277 -19.84 -15.30 6.72
CA LEU A 277 -19.29 -16.54 6.15
C LEU A 277 -20.37 -17.62 6.07
N ASP A 278 -20.45 -18.32 4.95
CA ASP A 278 -21.46 -19.34 4.70
C ASP A 278 -20.84 -20.71 4.33
N GLN A 279 -20.87 -21.65 5.29
CA GLN A 279 -20.48 -23.07 5.16
C GLN A 279 -19.08 -23.27 4.56
N LEU A 280 -18.08 -22.52 5.06
CA LEU A 280 -16.71 -22.63 4.56
C LEU A 280 -16.04 -23.93 4.98
N SER A 281 -15.46 -24.61 4.00
CA SER A 281 -14.62 -25.80 4.21
C SER A 281 -13.29 -25.64 3.49
N LEU A 282 -12.18 -25.82 4.19
CA LEU A 282 -10.83 -25.79 3.64
C LEU A 282 -9.87 -26.59 4.52
N THR A 283 -8.72 -26.95 3.96
CA THR A 283 -7.67 -27.67 4.68
C THR A 283 -6.31 -27.03 4.37
N VAL A 284 -5.47 -26.85 5.39
CA VAL A 284 -4.08 -26.38 5.26
C VAL A 284 -3.15 -27.42 5.86
N HIS A 285 -2.14 -27.85 5.10
CA HIS A 285 -1.21 -28.87 5.52
C HIS A 285 0.11 -28.27 6.03
N ALA A 286 0.85 -29.04 6.80
CA ALA A 286 2.21 -28.68 7.19
C ALA A 286 3.10 -28.50 5.94
N GLY A 287 3.84 -27.41 5.87
CA GLY A 287 4.69 -27.08 4.73
C GLY A 287 3.96 -26.49 3.52
N GLU A 288 2.62 -26.34 3.59
CA GLU A 288 1.79 -25.78 2.52
C GLU A 288 1.51 -24.29 2.74
N VAL A 289 1.50 -23.53 1.66
CA VAL A 289 0.99 -22.16 1.60
C VAL A 289 -0.27 -22.15 0.76
N ILE A 290 -1.44 -22.02 1.39
CA ILE A 290 -2.69 -21.84 0.65
C ILE A 290 -3.00 -20.36 0.45
N GLY A 291 -3.50 -19.99 -0.72
CA GLY A 291 -4.02 -18.68 -1.04
C GLY A 291 -5.52 -18.56 -0.79
N ILE A 292 -5.95 -17.45 -0.22
CA ILE A 292 -7.36 -17.06 -0.20
C ILE A 292 -7.51 -15.83 -1.10
N ALA A 293 -7.98 -16.06 -2.31
CA ALA A 293 -8.24 -15.03 -3.32
C ALA A 293 -9.65 -14.45 -3.14
N GLY A 294 -9.80 -13.15 -3.35
CA GLY A 294 -11.12 -12.50 -3.36
C GLY A 294 -11.00 -10.99 -3.37
N LEU A 295 -12.01 -10.32 -3.90
CA LEU A 295 -12.08 -8.87 -3.89
C LEU A 295 -12.28 -8.33 -2.46
N VAL A 296 -12.14 -7.01 -2.30
CA VAL A 296 -12.45 -6.34 -1.02
C VAL A 296 -13.91 -6.61 -0.65
N GLY A 297 -14.15 -7.09 0.58
CA GLY A 297 -15.47 -7.48 1.06
C GLY A 297 -15.88 -8.93 0.75
N ALA A 298 -15.01 -9.76 0.16
CA ALA A 298 -15.31 -11.17 -0.13
C ALA A 298 -15.39 -12.07 1.11
N GLY A 299 -14.98 -11.58 2.31
CA GLY A 299 -15.00 -12.37 3.57
C GLY A 299 -13.62 -12.88 4.02
N LYS A 300 -12.52 -12.51 3.35
CA LYS A 300 -11.15 -12.97 3.67
C LYS A 300 -10.71 -12.65 5.09
N THR A 301 -10.87 -11.40 5.49
CA THR A 301 -10.53 -10.90 6.83
C THR A 301 -11.41 -11.56 7.89
N GLU A 302 -12.70 -11.72 7.61
CA GLU A 302 -13.67 -12.39 8.47
C GLU A 302 -13.28 -13.86 8.68
N LEU A 303 -12.82 -14.55 7.63
CA LEU A 303 -12.29 -15.92 7.71
C LEU A 303 -11.06 -15.96 8.65
N CYS A 304 -10.08 -15.11 8.45
CA CYS A 304 -8.89 -15.04 9.30
C CYS A 304 -9.25 -14.74 10.76
N LYS A 305 -10.16 -13.79 11.00
CA LYS A 305 -10.65 -13.43 12.34
C LYS A 305 -11.44 -14.56 12.99
N THR A 306 -12.21 -15.33 12.22
CA THR A 306 -12.98 -16.49 12.71
C THR A 306 -12.05 -17.61 13.14
N ILE A 307 -11.06 -17.99 12.33
CA ILE A 307 -10.06 -19.00 12.69
C ILE A 307 -9.27 -18.57 13.93
N PHE A 308 -8.99 -17.28 14.06
CA PHE A 308 -8.27 -16.73 15.22
C PHE A 308 -9.15 -16.50 16.45
N GLY A 309 -10.45 -16.74 16.34
CA GLY A 309 -11.40 -16.60 17.46
C GLY A 309 -11.73 -15.16 17.85
N ALA A 310 -11.41 -14.18 17.01
CA ALA A 310 -11.83 -12.79 17.19
C ALA A 310 -13.33 -12.62 16.88
N THR A 311 -13.85 -13.38 15.90
CA THR A 311 -15.26 -13.54 15.59
C THR A 311 -15.62 -15.03 15.73
N PRO A 312 -16.33 -15.46 16.77
CA PRO A 312 -16.64 -16.87 16.99
C PRO A 312 -17.54 -17.43 15.89
N ALA A 313 -17.22 -18.63 15.40
CA ALA A 313 -18.09 -19.37 14.48
C ALA A 313 -19.43 -19.71 15.16
N ALA A 314 -20.54 -19.54 14.44
CA ALA A 314 -21.87 -19.88 14.92
C ALA A 314 -22.21 -21.38 14.65
N ALA A 315 -21.63 -21.95 13.58
CA ALA A 315 -21.80 -23.36 13.20
C ALA A 315 -20.54 -23.88 12.51
N GLY A 316 -20.46 -25.20 12.33
CA GLY A 316 -19.30 -25.86 11.75
C GLY A 316 -18.27 -26.32 12.78
N GLN A 317 -17.16 -26.89 12.29
CA GLN A 317 -16.11 -27.43 13.13
C GLN A 317 -14.74 -26.94 12.66
N ILE A 318 -13.86 -26.57 13.60
CA ILE A 318 -12.44 -26.32 13.37
C ILE A 318 -11.65 -27.46 13.99
N ARG A 319 -10.70 -28.03 13.24
CA ARG A 319 -9.75 -29.03 13.75
C ARG A 319 -8.32 -28.52 13.60
N ILE A 320 -7.51 -28.80 14.60
CA ILE A 320 -6.08 -28.48 14.62
C ILE A 320 -5.32 -29.78 14.79
N ALA A 321 -4.43 -30.10 13.84
CA ALA A 321 -3.68 -31.35 13.78
C ALA A 321 -4.62 -32.60 13.93
N GLY A 322 -5.78 -32.58 13.30
CA GLY A 322 -6.79 -33.66 13.34
C GLY A 322 -7.71 -33.64 14.55
N GLU A 323 -7.42 -32.87 15.60
CA GLU A 323 -8.21 -32.81 16.84
C GLU A 323 -9.23 -31.66 16.79
N PRO A 324 -10.49 -31.88 17.19
CA PRO A 324 -11.48 -30.82 17.28
C PRO A 324 -11.05 -29.71 18.23
N ALA A 325 -11.06 -28.46 17.76
CA ALA A 325 -10.70 -27.30 18.54
C ALA A 325 -11.88 -26.34 18.68
N THR A 326 -12.17 -25.92 19.92
CA THR A 326 -13.14 -24.86 20.19
C THR A 326 -12.36 -23.55 20.38
N ILE A 327 -12.50 -22.63 19.42
CA ILE A 327 -11.78 -21.37 19.42
C ILE A 327 -12.81 -20.23 19.54
N ARG A 328 -12.92 -19.64 20.73
CA ARG A 328 -13.85 -18.55 21.05
C ARG A 328 -13.15 -17.23 21.36
N SER A 329 -11.82 -17.24 21.36
CA SER A 329 -11.01 -16.06 21.65
C SER A 329 -9.62 -16.19 21.04
N PRO A 330 -8.94 -15.05 20.74
CA PRO A 330 -7.54 -15.04 20.27
C PRO A 330 -6.58 -15.78 21.24
N HIS A 331 -6.87 -15.75 22.54
CA HIS A 331 -6.07 -16.47 23.53
C HIS A 331 -6.13 -17.99 23.34
N GLU A 332 -7.30 -18.53 23.01
CA GLU A 332 -7.46 -19.96 22.70
C GLU A 332 -6.76 -20.31 21.39
N ALA A 333 -6.89 -19.49 20.34
CA ALA A 333 -6.17 -19.68 19.08
C ALA A 333 -4.64 -19.76 19.29
N VAL A 334 -4.07 -18.83 20.07
CA VAL A 334 -2.64 -18.85 20.41
C VAL A 334 -2.25 -20.12 21.16
N ARG A 335 -3.08 -20.63 22.06
CA ARG A 335 -2.83 -21.91 22.78
C ARG A 335 -2.85 -23.11 21.86
N HIS A 336 -3.61 -23.06 20.75
CA HIS A 336 -3.63 -24.06 19.70
C HIS A 336 -2.51 -23.86 18.65
N GLY A 337 -1.60 -22.92 18.87
CA GLY A 337 -0.50 -22.66 17.94
C GLY A 337 -0.90 -21.92 16.67
N ILE A 338 -1.97 -21.11 16.71
CA ILE A 338 -2.42 -20.28 15.58
C ILE A 338 -1.93 -18.84 15.81
N GLY A 339 -1.34 -18.24 14.80
CA GLY A 339 -0.94 -16.83 14.76
C GLY A 339 -1.64 -16.07 13.64
N LEU A 340 -2.05 -14.81 13.91
CA LEU A 340 -2.66 -13.92 12.93
C LEU A 340 -1.82 -12.67 12.74
N VAL A 341 -1.47 -12.39 11.49
CA VAL A 341 -0.95 -11.10 11.03
C VAL A 341 -2.11 -10.40 10.32
N PRO A 342 -2.75 -9.40 10.94
CA PRO A 342 -3.94 -8.76 10.41
C PRO A 342 -3.60 -7.73 9.32
N GLU A 343 -4.59 -7.43 8.46
CA GLU A 343 -4.52 -6.40 7.42
C GLU A 343 -4.13 -5.02 8.01
N GLU A 344 -4.84 -4.58 9.06
CA GLU A 344 -4.59 -3.32 9.76
C GLU A 344 -3.50 -3.47 10.83
N ARG A 345 -2.28 -3.88 10.43
CA ARG A 345 -1.19 -4.22 11.36
C ARG A 345 -0.90 -3.16 12.41
N ARG A 346 -1.01 -1.85 12.08
CA ARG A 346 -0.72 -0.75 13.01
C ARG A 346 -1.77 -0.57 14.09
N LYS A 347 -2.99 -1.05 13.86
CA LYS A 347 -4.10 -0.99 14.83
C LYS A 347 -4.24 -2.28 15.61
N GLU A 348 -4.11 -3.44 14.91
CA GLU A 348 -4.46 -4.74 15.48
C GLU A 348 -3.24 -5.68 15.63
N GLY A 349 -2.16 -5.45 14.88
CA GLY A 349 -1.04 -6.38 14.76
C GLY A 349 0.18 -6.07 15.62
N ILE A 350 0.48 -4.77 15.86
CA ILE A 350 1.68 -4.30 16.54
C ILE A 350 1.39 -3.14 17.47
N LEU A 351 2.20 -3.02 18.52
CA LEU A 351 2.22 -1.88 19.46
C LEU A 351 3.23 -0.85 18.91
N VAL A 352 2.74 0.11 18.10
CA VAL A 352 3.59 1.00 17.31
C VAL A 352 4.53 1.87 18.15
N THR A 353 4.12 2.29 19.34
CA THR A 353 4.90 3.13 20.26
C THR A 353 5.91 2.36 21.10
N ASP A 354 5.80 1.02 21.10
CA ASP A 354 6.63 0.16 21.95
C ASP A 354 7.86 -0.38 21.18
N PRO A 355 8.90 -0.81 21.91
CA PRO A 355 10.10 -1.40 21.32
C PRO A 355 9.82 -2.69 20.54
N ILE A 356 10.71 -3.01 19.60
CA ILE A 356 10.64 -4.25 18.80
C ILE A 356 10.56 -5.50 19.71
N TYR A 357 11.42 -5.58 20.76
CA TYR A 357 11.46 -6.77 21.62
C TYR A 357 10.12 -7.01 22.35
N GLN A 358 9.43 -5.97 22.81
CA GLN A 358 8.12 -6.11 23.47
C GLN A 358 7.05 -6.56 22.48
N ASN A 359 7.06 -6.03 21.27
CA ASN A 359 6.17 -6.48 20.21
C ASN A 359 6.35 -7.97 19.92
N MET A 360 7.60 -8.44 19.82
CA MET A 360 7.89 -9.83 19.50
C MET A 360 7.50 -10.81 20.61
N THR A 361 7.67 -10.42 21.88
CA THR A 361 7.41 -11.30 23.02
C THR A 361 5.94 -11.27 23.49
N ALA A 362 5.13 -10.30 23.02
CA ALA A 362 3.77 -10.07 23.50
C ALA A 362 2.87 -11.32 23.45
N ALA A 363 2.93 -12.13 22.39
CA ALA A 363 2.13 -13.34 22.24
C ALA A 363 2.61 -14.52 23.09
N SER A 364 3.86 -14.49 23.55
CA SER A 364 4.52 -15.58 24.31
C SER A 364 5.11 -15.10 25.63
N LEU A 365 4.61 -14.00 26.19
CA LEU A 365 5.18 -13.34 27.37
C LEU A 365 5.38 -14.29 28.57
N LYS A 366 4.53 -15.31 28.73
CA LYS A 366 4.64 -16.34 29.77
C LYS A 366 5.98 -17.06 29.76
N GLN A 367 6.65 -17.21 28.61
CA GLN A 367 7.96 -17.86 28.48
C GLN A 367 9.08 -17.01 29.09
N PHE A 368 8.85 -15.71 29.26
CA PHE A 368 9.82 -14.74 29.76
C PHE A 368 9.57 -14.30 31.20
N VAL A 369 8.60 -14.91 31.89
CA VAL A 369 8.24 -14.57 33.26
C VAL A 369 8.89 -15.55 34.24
N ASN A 370 9.42 -15.04 35.35
CA ASN A 370 9.92 -15.89 36.42
C ASN A 370 8.76 -16.41 37.31
N ARG A 371 9.08 -17.31 38.25
CA ARG A 371 8.09 -17.90 39.18
C ARG A 371 7.32 -16.88 40.06
N PHE A 372 7.82 -15.64 40.12
CA PHE A 372 7.21 -14.55 40.92
C PHE A 372 6.38 -13.59 40.04
N GLY A 373 6.24 -13.88 38.73
CA GLY A 373 5.48 -13.03 37.81
C GLY A 373 6.31 -11.88 37.18
N TRP A 374 7.61 -11.76 37.47
CA TRP A 374 8.46 -10.70 36.91
C TRP A 374 9.00 -11.08 35.54
N VAL A 375 8.90 -10.16 34.59
CA VAL A 375 9.43 -10.32 33.24
C VAL A 375 10.96 -10.22 33.24
N LYS A 376 11.60 -11.17 32.60
CA LYS A 376 13.07 -11.21 32.40
C LYS A 376 13.44 -10.47 31.11
N THR A 377 13.52 -9.14 31.17
CA THR A 377 13.76 -8.28 30.01
C THR A 377 15.03 -8.66 29.23
N GLY A 378 16.10 -9.10 29.92
CA GLY A 378 17.32 -9.57 29.23
C GLY A 378 17.08 -10.79 28.34
N THR A 379 16.24 -11.73 28.78
CA THR A 379 15.87 -12.93 28.01
C THR A 379 14.97 -12.56 26.81
N GLU A 380 14.00 -11.64 27.02
CA GLU A 380 13.17 -11.10 25.94
C GLU A 380 14.01 -10.47 24.82
N ARG A 381 14.94 -9.58 25.21
CA ARG A 381 15.82 -8.87 24.27
C ARG A 381 16.70 -9.84 23.48
N THR A 382 17.25 -10.85 24.16
CA THR A 382 18.08 -11.89 23.50
C THR A 382 17.27 -12.68 22.46
N ALA A 383 16.04 -13.10 22.84
CA ALA A 383 15.14 -13.83 21.94
C ALA A 383 14.70 -12.96 20.74
N ALA A 384 14.34 -11.71 21.00
CA ALA A 384 13.97 -10.76 19.93
C ALA A 384 15.13 -10.51 18.96
N ASN A 385 16.36 -10.36 19.46
CA ASN A 385 17.55 -10.19 18.62
C ASN A 385 17.81 -11.39 17.68
N ALA A 386 17.52 -12.62 18.15
CA ALA A 386 17.61 -13.79 17.29
C ALA A 386 16.62 -13.74 16.12
N ILE A 387 15.38 -13.29 16.38
CA ILE A 387 14.35 -13.11 15.34
C ILE A 387 14.68 -11.94 14.40
N ILE A 388 15.19 -10.80 14.93
CA ILE A 388 15.63 -9.65 14.13
C ILE A 388 16.68 -10.10 13.09
N LYS A 389 17.67 -10.86 13.52
CA LYS A 389 18.69 -11.41 12.63
C LYS A 389 18.12 -12.39 11.62
N ARG A 390 17.26 -13.32 12.08
CA ARG A 390 16.64 -14.36 11.24
C ARG A 390 15.77 -13.76 10.12
N LEU A 391 14.98 -12.72 10.43
CA LEU A 391 14.10 -12.05 9.48
C LEU A 391 14.77 -10.89 8.75
N ALA A 392 16.06 -10.65 8.99
CA ALA A 392 16.81 -9.52 8.46
C ALA A 392 16.08 -8.18 8.63
N ILE A 393 15.57 -7.91 9.85
CA ILE A 393 14.88 -6.67 10.17
C ILE A 393 15.89 -5.54 10.25
N LYS A 394 15.70 -4.49 9.45
CA LYS A 394 16.56 -3.31 9.47
C LYS A 394 16.14 -2.40 10.63
N SER A 395 16.88 -2.49 11.73
CA SER A 395 16.70 -1.68 12.94
C SER A 395 18.05 -1.29 13.52
N THR A 396 18.11 -0.26 14.35
CA THR A 396 19.32 0.11 15.10
C THR A 396 19.64 -0.96 16.15
N ASP A 397 18.64 -1.37 16.91
CA ASP A 397 18.70 -2.45 17.90
C ASP A 397 17.27 -2.93 18.26
N GLU A 398 17.13 -3.87 19.19
CA GLU A 398 15.84 -4.41 19.64
C GLU A 398 15.01 -3.43 20.49
N THR A 399 15.61 -2.32 20.95
CA THR A 399 14.92 -1.28 21.75
C THR A 399 14.32 -0.19 20.90
N GLN A 400 14.61 -0.17 19.61
CA GLN A 400 14.01 0.79 18.68
C GLN A 400 12.49 0.65 18.69
N ARG A 401 11.77 1.79 18.72
CA ARG A 401 10.31 1.81 18.61
C ARG A 401 9.88 1.42 17.21
N VAL A 402 8.79 0.63 17.12
CA VAL A 402 8.31 0.09 15.86
C VAL A 402 7.78 1.19 14.91
N GLU A 403 7.31 2.33 15.45
CA GLU A 403 6.88 3.47 14.62
C GLU A 403 7.98 4.03 13.70
N GLY A 404 9.25 3.91 14.09
CA GLY A 404 10.40 4.35 13.31
C GLY A 404 10.86 3.37 12.22
N LEU A 405 10.22 2.21 12.09
CA LEU A 405 10.52 1.22 11.08
C LEU A 405 9.74 1.46 9.78
N SER A 406 10.32 1.06 8.64
CA SER A 406 9.58 0.99 7.36
C SER A 406 8.45 -0.03 7.44
N GLY A 407 7.43 0.11 6.57
CA GLY A 407 6.28 -0.80 6.53
C GLY A 407 6.67 -2.27 6.42
N GLY A 408 7.63 -2.63 5.57
CA GLY A 408 8.12 -4.00 5.45
C GLY A 408 8.81 -4.52 6.72
N ASN A 409 9.57 -3.68 7.43
CA ASN A 409 10.18 -4.09 8.71
C ASN A 409 9.11 -4.19 9.83
N GLN A 410 8.09 -3.34 9.86
CA GLN A 410 6.94 -3.48 10.76
C GLN A 410 6.21 -4.81 10.50
N GLN A 411 6.05 -5.21 9.23
CA GLN A 411 5.45 -6.48 8.85
C GLN A 411 6.27 -7.68 9.35
N LYS A 412 7.59 -7.61 9.18
CA LYS A 412 8.50 -8.63 9.72
C LYS A 412 8.46 -8.73 11.24
N VAL A 413 8.25 -7.61 11.96
CA VAL A 413 8.03 -7.63 13.42
C VAL A 413 6.71 -8.35 13.75
N ALA A 414 5.63 -8.08 13.01
CA ALA A 414 4.34 -8.76 13.21
C ALA A 414 4.43 -10.27 12.96
N ILE A 415 5.18 -10.71 11.94
CA ILE A 415 5.46 -12.12 11.68
C ILE A 415 6.36 -12.70 12.79
N GLY A 416 7.41 -11.99 13.18
CA GLY A 416 8.38 -12.39 14.20
C GLY A 416 7.77 -12.69 15.56
N LYS A 417 6.71 -11.98 15.93
CA LYS A 417 5.88 -12.24 17.12
C LYS A 417 5.38 -13.69 17.15
N TRP A 418 4.89 -14.19 16.03
CA TRP A 418 4.33 -15.53 15.92
C TRP A 418 5.39 -16.62 15.81
N LEU A 419 6.56 -16.29 15.25
CA LEU A 419 7.71 -17.18 15.27
C LEU A 419 8.23 -17.42 16.69
N LEU A 420 8.26 -16.36 17.49
CA LEU A 420 8.68 -16.45 18.89
C LEU A 420 7.66 -17.21 19.74
N ALA A 421 6.39 -17.10 19.39
CA ALA A 421 5.30 -17.87 20.01
C ALA A 421 5.22 -19.33 19.51
N ASP A 422 6.09 -19.74 18.58
CA ASP A 422 6.14 -21.05 17.93
C ASP A 422 4.80 -21.46 17.28
N ALA A 423 4.10 -20.52 16.65
CA ALA A 423 2.86 -20.81 15.95
C ALA A 423 3.09 -21.86 14.83
N ALA A 424 2.25 -22.90 14.80
CA ALA A 424 2.26 -23.94 13.78
C ALA A 424 1.45 -23.53 12.55
N VAL A 425 0.37 -22.77 12.75
CA VAL A 425 -0.50 -22.24 11.71
C VAL A 425 -0.38 -20.71 11.69
N LEU A 426 -0.09 -20.14 10.54
CA LEU A 426 0.05 -18.70 10.33
C LEU A 426 -1.05 -18.21 9.38
N LEU A 427 -1.86 -17.29 9.85
CA LEU A 427 -2.87 -16.57 9.07
C LEU A 427 -2.28 -15.22 8.70
N LEU A 428 -2.12 -14.95 7.42
CA LEU A 428 -1.54 -13.72 6.88
C LEU A 428 -2.63 -13.01 6.06
N ASP A 429 -3.21 -11.97 6.63
CA ASP A 429 -4.27 -11.19 6.00
C ASP A 429 -3.67 -9.93 5.36
N GLU A 430 -3.69 -9.86 4.03
CA GLU A 430 -3.10 -8.78 3.21
C GLU A 430 -1.68 -8.39 3.68
N PRO A 431 -0.75 -9.35 3.85
CA PRO A 431 0.51 -9.08 4.56
C PRO A 431 1.46 -8.14 3.82
N THR A 432 1.22 -7.86 2.57
CA THR A 432 2.00 -6.96 1.71
C THR A 432 1.35 -5.61 1.50
N LYS A 433 0.15 -5.38 2.06
CA LYS A 433 -0.56 -4.11 1.91
C LYS A 433 0.24 -2.94 2.50
N GLY A 434 0.47 -1.92 1.65
CA GLY A 434 1.28 -0.75 2.02
C GLY A 434 2.78 -1.06 2.21
N VAL A 435 3.27 -2.09 1.54
CA VAL A 435 4.67 -2.50 1.51
C VAL A 435 5.21 -2.31 0.10
N ASP A 436 6.44 -1.83 -0.03
CA ASP A 436 7.06 -1.64 -1.34
C ASP A 436 7.47 -2.97 -2.00
N VAL A 437 7.71 -2.92 -3.33
CA VAL A 437 8.02 -4.11 -4.14
C VAL A 437 9.23 -4.89 -3.62
N GLY A 438 10.26 -4.18 -3.11
CA GLY A 438 11.45 -4.82 -2.55
C GLY A 438 11.15 -5.57 -1.26
N ALA A 439 10.39 -4.94 -0.37
CA ALA A 439 10.00 -5.53 0.90
C ALA A 439 8.93 -6.63 0.72
N LYS A 440 8.05 -6.55 -0.31
CA LYS A 440 7.16 -7.66 -0.69
C LYS A 440 7.96 -8.94 -0.95
N ARG A 441 9.02 -8.84 -1.74
CA ARG A 441 9.87 -10.00 -2.03
C ARG A 441 10.54 -10.58 -0.79
N GLU A 442 11.03 -9.71 0.10
CA GLU A 442 11.62 -10.17 1.37
C GLU A 442 10.57 -10.89 2.26
N ILE A 443 9.29 -10.48 2.20
CA ILE A 443 8.20 -11.16 2.92
C ILE A 443 7.91 -12.52 2.28
N PHE A 444 7.90 -12.63 0.95
CA PHE A 444 7.72 -13.91 0.25
C PHE A 444 8.84 -14.89 0.58
N ASP A 445 10.10 -14.44 0.61
CA ASP A 445 11.25 -15.27 1.02
C ASP A 445 11.08 -15.76 2.48
N VAL A 446 10.55 -14.94 3.38
CA VAL A 446 10.22 -15.35 4.76
C VAL A 446 9.11 -16.40 4.78
N ILE A 447 8.05 -16.23 4.00
CA ILE A 447 6.93 -17.19 3.91
C ILE A 447 7.43 -18.53 3.39
N ASP A 448 8.28 -18.54 2.35
CA ASP A 448 8.90 -19.75 1.81
C ASP A 448 9.74 -20.50 2.85
N GLN A 449 10.56 -19.75 3.62
CA GLN A 449 11.35 -20.34 4.71
C GLN A 449 10.46 -20.95 5.81
N LEU A 450 9.33 -20.32 6.13
CA LEU A 450 8.42 -20.81 7.16
C LEU A 450 7.67 -22.07 6.72
N ALA A 451 7.22 -22.11 5.47
CA ALA A 451 6.63 -23.30 4.88
C ALA A 451 7.65 -24.46 4.85
N GLY A 452 8.93 -24.18 4.46
CA GLY A 452 10.02 -25.16 4.53
C GLY A 452 10.28 -25.71 5.95
N GLN A 453 9.87 -24.99 7.01
CA GLN A 453 9.93 -25.43 8.41
C GLN A 453 8.64 -26.16 8.84
N GLN A 454 7.84 -26.63 7.90
CA GLN A 454 6.58 -27.35 8.12
C GLN A 454 5.50 -26.53 8.86
N LYS A 455 5.54 -25.19 8.75
CA LYS A 455 4.43 -24.35 9.20
C LYS A 455 3.33 -24.41 8.14
N ALA A 456 2.05 -24.42 8.56
CA ALA A 456 0.90 -24.27 7.67
C ALA A 456 0.59 -22.79 7.51
N ILE A 457 0.46 -22.31 6.29
CA ILE A 457 0.30 -20.86 6.02
C ILE A 457 -0.95 -20.63 5.18
N LEU A 458 -1.83 -19.77 5.69
CA LEU A 458 -2.97 -19.23 4.95
C LEU A 458 -2.62 -17.79 4.58
N TYR A 459 -2.57 -17.50 3.28
CA TYR A 459 -2.22 -16.20 2.72
C TYR A 459 -3.45 -15.60 2.03
N ALA A 460 -4.11 -14.64 2.66
CA ALA A 460 -5.25 -13.94 2.10
C ALA A 460 -4.80 -12.67 1.39
N SER A 461 -5.19 -12.50 0.12
CA SER A 461 -4.86 -11.30 -0.67
C SER A 461 -5.92 -10.99 -1.72
N SER A 462 -6.08 -9.71 -2.01
CA SER A 462 -6.82 -9.19 -3.17
C SER A 462 -5.92 -9.00 -4.41
N GLU A 463 -4.59 -9.10 -4.26
CA GLU A 463 -3.62 -9.03 -5.35
C GLU A 463 -3.33 -10.46 -5.84
N PHE A 464 -3.95 -10.85 -6.98
CA PHE A 464 -3.88 -12.23 -7.48
C PHE A 464 -2.49 -12.63 -7.98
N ASP A 465 -1.70 -11.69 -8.48
CA ASP A 465 -0.30 -11.89 -8.85
C ASP A 465 0.56 -12.30 -7.64
N GLU A 466 0.28 -11.79 -6.44
CA GLU A 466 0.94 -12.23 -5.20
C GLU A 466 0.61 -13.67 -4.86
N LEU A 467 -0.68 -14.03 -4.95
CA LEU A 467 -1.13 -15.40 -4.72
C LEU A 467 -0.46 -16.37 -5.68
N LEU A 468 -0.47 -16.05 -6.98
CA LEU A 468 0.22 -16.84 -8.00
C LEU A 468 1.73 -16.95 -7.75
N ALA A 469 2.33 -15.96 -7.07
CA ALA A 469 3.75 -15.96 -6.78
C ALA A 469 4.13 -16.80 -5.54
N VAL A 470 3.30 -16.91 -4.50
CA VAL A 470 3.73 -17.43 -3.19
C VAL A 470 2.99 -18.69 -2.73
N THR A 471 1.80 -18.98 -3.28
CA THR A 471 0.94 -20.08 -2.80
C THR A 471 1.10 -21.37 -3.60
N ASP A 472 0.78 -22.50 -3.01
CA ASP A 472 0.78 -23.81 -3.65
C ASP A 472 -0.61 -24.16 -4.23
N ARG A 473 -1.68 -23.75 -3.51
CA ARG A 473 -3.08 -23.95 -3.85
C ARG A 473 -3.89 -22.71 -3.47
N ILE A 474 -4.94 -22.41 -4.22
CA ILE A 474 -5.76 -21.20 -4.05
C ILE A 474 -7.23 -21.58 -3.89
N TYR A 475 -7.86 -21.01 -2.88
CA TYR A 475 -9.30 -20.94 -2.71
C TYR A 475 -9.78 -19.54 -3.11
N VAL A 476 -10.82 -19.45 -3.94
CA VAL A 476 -11.41 -18.17 -4.32
C VAL A 476 -12.68 -17.94 -3.51
N MET A 477 -12.74 -16.80 -2.85
CA MET A 477 -13.89 -16.35 -2.06
C MET A 477 -14.71 -15.31 -2.80
N TYR A 478 -16.02 -15.47 -2.75
CA TYR A 478 -17.01 -14.51 -3.20
C TYR A 478 -18.20 -14.51 -2.24
N ASP A 479 -18.61 -13.33 -1.75
CA ASP A 479 -19.77 -13.14 -0.85
C ASP A 479 -19.81 -14.14 0.33
N GLY A 480 -18.68 -14.26 1.04
CA GLY A 480 -18.55 -15.13 2.21
C GLY A 480 -18.49 -16.63 1.93
N LYS A 481 -18.35 -17.07 0.67
CA LYS A 481 -18.27 -18.47 0.25
C LYS A 481 -16.99 -18.78 -0.48
N ILE A 482 -16.50 -20.01 -0.37
CA ILE A 482 -15.51 -20.54 -1.30
C ILE A 482 -16.26 -21.00 -2.57
N VAL A 483 -15.94 -20.36 -3.71
CA VAL A 483 -16.60 -20.63 -4.99
C VAL A 483 -15.73 -21.44 -5.96
N PHE A 484 -14.40 -21.46 -5.72
CA PHE A 484 -13.46 -22.20 -6.56
C PHE A 484 -12.22 -22.61 -5.75
N GLU A 485 -11.64 -23.78 -6.10
CA GLU A 485 -10.38 -24.28 -5.56
C GLU A 485 -9.51 -24.77 -6.72
N THR A 486 -8.21 -24.46 -6.70
CA THR A 486 -7.28 -24.85 -7.76
C THR A 486 -5.84 -24.90 -7.24
N ASN A 487 -5.00 -25.70 -7.93
CA ASN A 487 -3.53 -25.59 -7.76
C ASN A 487 -3.03 -24.31 -8.42
N THR A 488 -2.09 -23.65 -7.79
CA THR A 488 -1.57 -22.37 -8.32
C THR A 488 -0.93 -22.53 -9.71
N SER A 489 -0.36 -23.70 -10.01
CA SER A 489 0.23 -24.01 -11.32
C SER A 489 -0.78 -24.21 -12.46
N GLU A 490 -2.07 -24.37 -12.13
CA GLU A 490 -3.15 -24.71 -13.07
C GLU A 490 -4.10 -23.54 -13.34
N THR A 491 -3.84 -22.36 -12.78
CA THR A 491 -4.72 -21.20 -12.88
C THR A 491 -4.00 -19.94 -13.35
N THR A 492 -4.78 -18.93 -13.72
CA THR A 492 -4.31 -17.62 -14.17
C THR A 492 -5.00 -16.50 -13.39
N GLU A 493 -4.44 -15.29 -13.43
CA GLU A 493 -5.04 -14.10 -12.82
C GLU A 493 -6.48 -13.85 -13.32
N ASP A 494 -6.70 -13.98 -14.63
CA ASP A 494 -8.02 -13.77 -15.25
C ASP A 494 -9.04 -14.79 -14.74
N GLN A 495 -8.65 -16.05 -14.54
CA GLN A 495 -9.52 -17.09 -14.02
C GLN A 495 -9.87 -16.84 -12.54
N LEU A 496 -8.88 -16.43 -11.73
CA LEU A 496 -9.14 -16.06 -10.33
C LEU A 496 -10.08 -14.87 -10.24
N LEU A 497 -9.90 -13.85 -11.10
CA LEU A 497 -10.75 -12.67 -11.15
C LEU A 497 -12.19 -13.04 -11.55
N LEU A 498 -12.37 -13.94 -12.54
CA LEU A 498 -13.69 -14.39 -12.97
C LEU A 498 -14.49 -14.95 -11.78
N TYR A 499 -13.93 -15.91 -11.05
CA TYR A 499 -14.60 -16.50 -9.89
C TYR A 499 -14.74 -15.50 -8.72
N ALA A 500 -13.77 -14.62 -8.51
CA ALA A 500 -13.87 -13.60 -7.47
C ALA A 500 -14.93 -12.52 -7.74
N THR A 501 -15.49 -12.47 -8.95
CA THR A 501 -16.59 -11.59 -9.34
C THR A 501 -17.94 -12.29 -9.41
N GLY A 502 -18.01 -13.57 -9.05
CA GLY A 502 -19.26 -14.35 -9.02
C GLY A 502 -19.61 -15.00 -10.36
N GLY A 503 -18.63 -15.21 -11.24
CA GLY A 503 -18.76 -15.85 -12.56
C GLY A 503 -18.75 -17.38 -12.54
#